data_0eed3a8fc270b9548540337baf52905a
#
_entry.id   0eed3a8fc270b9548540337baf52905a
#
_cell.length_a   1.000
_cell.length_b   1.000
_cell.length_c   1.000
_cell.angle_alpha   90.00
_cell.angle_beta   90.00
_cell.angle_gamma   90.00
#
_symmetry.space_group_name_H-M   'P 1'
#
loop_
_entity.id
_entity.type
_entity.pdbx_description
1 polymer ?
#
loop_
_entity_poly.entity_id
_entity_poly.type
_entity_poly.pdbx_seq_one_letter_code
_entity_poly.pdbx_strand_id
1 'polypeptide(L)'
;GDDVDKCRVRVSVLEDTESVCGCDRADYKPEAGGKITLTSTIHNPKLWWPNGYGDQPLYKVKVELLDEDGEVLETITKRIGLRTLTISQEKDLWGKEFAFCVNGVKIFAMGGNYIPEDCIYSRITPELQEYLLESCKRANFNCVRVWGGGYYPSDHFYDLCDEMGLIVWQDLMFACNVYDLTEEFEENITKEITENVKRLRHHASLGLWCGNNEMESAWDHWPEVQSESKYLRADYIKMFEHVVPKAVKAADSETFFWQSSPSSGGCFDEPDDENRGDCHYWDVWHGQKPFTDYQKHYFRFCSEFGFQSFPCLKTVESFTEEKDRNIFSRVMEKHQKNPAANGKILYYLSENFRYPENFRKLLYVSQILQGMAMKYGVDHWRRHRGRCMGTLYWQINDNWPVASWASIDYFGRWKALHYMAKKFYGPQAVSMCMDGDTMQVYLANESMEAQSYQVVFYVKNMECEILEKITGKGTVGVQESGQILTVDVSGWEDKKYEIFLEAEVTLADGRVLRDVETLVPYKYLELDKPEITAEVEEQDDAFVIHLKSSCFSPFTAVGFTDVDATLTDNFFHMTDGGEICVRLDKKDVRNGEILDAADLTRQMEILTLA
;
A
#
# COMPACT_ATOMS: atom_id res chain seq x y z
N GLY A 1 46.84 -5.65 7.72
CA GLY A 1 48.25 -5.26 7.71
C GLY A 1 48.74 -5.02 9.14
N ASP A 2 50.01 -5.02 9.38
CA ASP A 2 50.66 -5.05 10.68
C ASP A 2 50.58 -3.74 11.50
N ASP A 3 49.83 -2.72 11.00
CA ASP A 3 49.71 -1.40 11.62
C ASP A 3 48.36 -1.10 12.29
N VAL A 4 47.47 -2.11 12.45
CA VAL A 4 46.13 -1.93 13.06
C VAL A 4 46.22 -1.45 14.53
N ASP A 5 47.28 -1.80 15.23
CA ASP A 5 47.49 -1.39 16.65
C ASP A 5 47.74 0.11 16.84
N LYS A 6 47.93 0.84 15.73
CA LYS A 6 48.17 2.30 15.76
C LYS A 6 46.96 3.13 15.33
N CYS A 7 45.90 2.47 14.80
CA CYS A 7 44.73 3.16 14.39
C CYS A 7 43.76 3.43 15.54
N ARG A 8 42.97 4.49 15.41
CA ARG A 8 41.91 4.88 16.36
C ARG A 8 40.57 4.93 15.63
N VAL A 9 39.49 4.66 16.34
CA VAL A 9 38.13 4.80 15.80
C VAL A 9 37.42 5.93 16.54
N ARG A 10 36.86 6.86 15.78
CA ARG A 10 36.03 7.95 16.30
C ARG A 10 34.59 7.73 15.79
N VAL A 11 33.61 7.86 16.69
CA VAL A 11 32.20 7.87 16.35
C VAL A 11 31.61 9.22 16.75
N SER A 12 30.88 9.84 15.83
CA SER A 12 30.13 11.06 16.06
C SER A 12 28.67 10.85 15.61
N VAL A 13 27.72 11.37 16.38
CA VAL A 13 26.30 11.39 15.96
C VAL A 13 25.92 12.84 15.71
N LEU A 14 25.39 13.09 14.53
CA LEU A 14 25.03 14.41 14.04
C LEU A 14 23.53 14.48 13.80
N GLU A 15 22.91 15.58 14.20
CA GLU A 15 21.61 16.02 13.74
C GLU A 15 21.89 17.12 12.71
N ASP A 16 21.46 16.92 11.46
CA ASP A 16 21.85 17.74 10.30
C ASP A 16 23.37 17.89 10.17
N THR A 17 23.93 19.03 10.56
CA THR A 17 25.37 19.36 10.53
C THR A 17 25.98 19.53 11.92
N GLU A 18 25.16 19.54 12.97
CA GLU A 18 25.61 19.79 14.35
C GLU A 18 25.78 18.49 15.14
N SER A 19 26.84 18.40 15.93
CA SER A 19 27.07 17.28 16.83
C SER A 19 26.11 17.37 18.01
N VAL A 20 25.13 16.49 18.08
CA VAL A 20 24.13 16.45 19.17
C VAL A 20 24.53 15.59 20.34
N CYS A 21 25.49 14.69 20.14
CA CYS A 21 26.11 13.96 21.23
C CYS A 21 27.57 14.37 21.35
N GLY A 22 28.01 14.67 22.57
CA GLY A 22 29.40 14.53 22.94
C GLY A 22 29.78 13.06 22.81
N CYS A 23 29.93 12.57 21.57
CA CYS A 23 30.42 11.23 21.37
C CYS A 23 31.87 11.24 21.80
N ASP A 24 32.13 10.58 22.91
CA ASP A 24 33.47 10.41 23.39
C ASP A 24 34.33 9.86 22.25
N ARG A 25 35.45 10.55 22.02
CA ARG A 25 36.56 10.00 21.28
C ARG A 25 36.99 8.76 22.06
N ALA A 26 36.47 7.60 21.69
CA ALA A 26 37.08 6.38 22.18
C ALA A 26 38.42 6.27 21.45
N ASP A 27 39.50 6.67 22.13
CA ASP A 27 40.85 6.36 21.70
C ASP A 27 41.05 4.85 21.84
N TYR A 28 40.49 4.13 20.92
CA TYR A 28 40.48 2.67 20.87
C TYR A 28 41.57 2.21 19.93
N LYS A 29 42.42 1.33 20.40
CA LYS A 29 43.32 0.57 19.55
C LYS A 29 42.63 -0.72 19.18
N PRO A 30 42.14 -0.88 17.92
CA PRO A 30 41.52 -2.14 17.49
C PRO A 30 42.57 -3.25 17.56
N GLU A 31 42.26 -4.34 18.23
CA GLU A 31 43.02 -5.59 18.04
C GLU A 31 42.76 -6.12 16.63
N ALA A 32 43.80 -6.62 15.95
CA ALA A 32 43.69 -7.14 14.61
C ALA A 32 42.61 -8.23 14.54
N GLY A 33 41.56 -8.00 13.77
CA GLY A 33 40.40 -8.91 13.60
C GLY A 33 39.37 -8.87 14.74
N GLY A 34 39.50 -7.96 15.72
CA GLY A 34 38.54 -7.81 16.82
C GLY A 34 37.31 -6.99 16.46
N LYS A 35 36.16 -7.29 17.09
CA LYS A 35 34.93 -6.48 17.05
C LYS A 35 35.02 -5.40 18.14
N ILE A 36 34.79 -4.14 17.76
CA ILE A 36 34.77 -3.02 18.69
C ILE A 36 33.29 -2.60 18.87
N THR A 37 32.86 -2.42 20.12
CA THR A 37 31.55 -1.86 20.44
C THR A 37 31.76 -0.49 21.11
N LEU A 38 31.19 0.54 20.52
CA LEU A 38 31.17 1.90 21.06
C LEU A 38 29.73 2.25 21.42
N THR A 39 29.53 2.88 22.57
CA THR A 39 28.22 3.30 23.06
C THR A 39 28.18 4.82 23.17
N SER A 40 27.10 5.41 22.63
CA SER A 40 26.83 6.84 22.75
C SER A 40 25.41 7.06 23.24
N THR A 41 25.19 8.14 23.99
CA THR A 41 23.89 8.49 24.55
C THR A 41 23.39 9.80 23.95
N ILE A 42 22.22 9.80 23.37
CA ILE A 42 21.52 10.99 22.90
C ILE A 42 20.51 11.38 23.97
N HIS A 43 20.60 12.62 24.48
CA HIS A 43 19.64 13.14 25.45
C HIS A 43 18.47 13.80 24.74
N ASN A 44 17.23 13.47 25.16
CA ASN A 44 15.99 13.98 24.56
C ASN A 44 15.91 13.78 23.03
N PRO A 45 16.03 12.54 22.54
CA PRO A 45 16.05 12.29 21.10
C PRO A 45 14.71 12.65 20.45
N LYS A 46 14.76 13.16 19.23
CA LYS A 46 13.60 13.22 18.35
C LYS A 46 13.31 11.80 17.84
N LEU A 47 12.08 11.34 18.01
CA LEU A 47 11.69 9.99 17.63
C LEU A 47 11.17 9.97 16.19
N TRP A 48 11.59 8.95 15.43
CA TRP A 48 11.09 8.66 14.10
C TRP A 48 9.70 8.01 14.20
N TRP A 49 8.79 8.45 13.32
CA TRP A 49 7.43 7.93 13.21
C TRP A 49 7.09 7.54 11.77
N PRO A 50 6.21 6.56 11.55
CA PRO A 50 5.69 6.28 10.23
C PRO A 50 4.80 7.43 9.71
N ASN A 51 4.62 7.46 8.39
CA ASN A 51 3.78 8.43 7.71
C ASN A 51 2.37 8.50 8.34
N GLY A 52 1.90 9.70 8.61
CA GLY A 52 0.59 9.96 9.26
C GLY A 52 0.61 9.95 10.79
N TYR A 53 1.73 9.59 11.46
CA TYR A 53 1.84 9.52 12.92
C TYR A 53 2.82 10.52 13.52
N GLY A 54 3.67 11.13 12.73
CA GLY A 54 4.64 12.12 13.15
C GLY A 54 5.76 12.34 12.14
N ASP A 55 6.83 13.00 12.57
CA ASP A 55 7.97 13.34 11.75
C ASP A 55 8.98 12.19 11.62
N GLN A 56 9.87 12.28 10.62
CA GLN A 56 10.91 11.29 10.32
C GLN A 56 12.33 11.85 10.56
N PRO A 57 12.69 12.25 11.80
CA PRO A 57 14.04 12.74 12.09
C PRO A 57 15.07 11.64 11.93
N LEU A 58 16.13 11.94 11.19
CA LEU A 58 17.24 11.02 10.93
C LEU A 58 18.55 11.62 11.44
N TYR A 59 19.28 10.82 12.21
CA TYR A 59 20.60 11.16 12.72
C TYR A 59 21.68 10.54 11.83
N LYS A 60 22.80 11.23 11.64
CA LYS A 60 23.98 10.71 10.92
C LYS A 60 24.99 10.16 11.93
N VAL A 61 25.25 8.87 11.85
CA VAL A 61 26.33 8.23 12.60
C VAL A 61 27.56 8.18 11.71
N LYS A 62 28.57 8.99 12.04
CA LYS A 62 29.84 9.08 11.34
C LYS A 62 30.89 8.27 12.11
N VAL A 63 31.49 7.30 11.44
CA VAL A 63 32.59 6.49 11.98
C VAL A 63 33.84 6.81 11.17
N GLU A 64 34.89 7.24 11.87
CA GLU A 64 36.16 7.62 11.27
C GLU A 64 37.27 6.72 11.80
N LEU A 65 38.06 6.17 10.89
CA LEU A 65 39.31 5.50 11.18
C LEU A 65 40.42 6.55 11.09
N LEU A 66 41.19 6.67 12.16
CA LEU A 66 42.27 7.65 12.29
C LEU A 66 43.59 6.94 12.42
N ASP A 67 44.66 7.52 11.90
CA ASP A 67 46.03 7.09 12.18
C ASP A 67 46.56 7.56 13.56
N GLU A 68 47.82 7.26 13.84
CA GLU A 68 48.48 7.66 15.11
C GLU A 68 48.62 9.19 15.27
N ASP A 69 48.66 9.95 14.17
CA ASP A 69 48.73 11.41 14.14
C ASP A 69 47.34 12.08 14.24
N GLY A 70 46.28 11.28 14.12
CA GLY A 70 44.91 11.74 14.19
C GLY A 70 44.33 12.17 12.83
N GLU A 71 45.01 11.88 11.75
CA GLU A 71 44.51 12.09 10.40
C GLU A 71 43.48 11.03 10.02
N VAL A 72 42.44 11.42 9.26
CA VAL A 72 41.34 10.54 8.85
C VAL A 72 41.81 9.67 7.70
N LEU A 73 41.83 8.36 7.89
CA LEU A 73 42.17 7.36 6.88
C LEU A 73 40.92 6.93 6.11
N GLU A 74 39.80 6.75 6.80
CA GLU A 74 38.53 6.29 6.21
C GLU A 74 37.34 6.86 6.98
N THR A 75 36.25 7.11 6.28
CA THR A 75 34.98 7.58 6.88
C THR A 75 33.83 6.74 6.36
N ILE A 76 33.00 6.22 7.25
CA ILE A 76 31.73 5.58 6.95
C ILE A 76 30.63 6.38 7.63
N THR A 77 29.56 6.70 6.90
CA THR A 77 28.39 7.37 7.44
C THR A 77 27.16 6.51 7.23
N LYS A 78 26.36 6.34 8.29
CA LYS A 78 25.05 5.71 8.23
C LYS A 78 24.01 6.65 8.79
N ARG A 79 22.80 6.65 8.23
CA ARG A 79 21.64 7.36 8.80
C ARG A 79 20.85 6.39 9.67
N ILE A 80 20.35 6.85 10.78
CA ILE A 80 19.51 6.08 11.69
C ILE A 80 18.33 6.94 12.15
N GLY A 81 17.17 6.34 12.36
CA GLY A 81 16.06 6.95 13.09
C GLY A 81 15.90 6.30 14.45
N LEU A 82 15.70 7.12 15.47
CA LEU A 82 15.53 6.61 16.84
C LEU A 82 14.05 6.28 17.08
N ARG A 83 13.77 5.03 17.30
CA ARG A 83 12.42 4.51 17.57
C ARG A 83 12.49 3.16 18.28
N THR A 84 11.41 2.76 18.90
CA THR A 84 11.10 1.35 19.12
C THR A 84 10.12 0.89 18.03
N LEU A 85 10.38 -0.27 17.43
CA LEU A 85 9.51 -0.84 16.39
C LEU A 85 9.51 -2.35 16.53
N THR A 86 8.35 -2.92 16.79
CA THR A 86 8.17 -4.36 16.97
C THR A 86 6.77 -4.80 16.54
N ILE A 87 6.52 -6.10 16.53
CA ILE A 87 5.19 -6.68 16.35
C ILE A 87 4.63 -7.06 17.72
N SER A 88 3.47 -6.50 18.04
CA SER A 88 2.70 -6.94 19.20
C SER A 88 1.96 -8.23 18.88
N GLN A 89 2.10 -9.22 19.78
CA GLN A 89 1.47 -10.53 19.70
C GLN A 89 0.75 -10.87 21.02
N GLU A 90 0.17 -9.87 21.66
CA GLU A 90 -0.58 -10.05 22.91
C GLU A 90 -1.85 -10.86 22.68
N LYS A 91 -2.27 -11.61 23.70
CA LYS A 91 -3.54 -12.34 23.66
C LYS A 91 -4.70 -11.40 23.98
N ASP A 92 -5.78 -11.55 23.23
CA ASP A 92 -7.02 -10.81 23.43
C ASP A 92 -8.27 -11.72 23.34
N LEU A 93 -9.45 -11.12 23.12
CA LEU A 93 -10.73 -11.83 23.04
C LEU A 93 -10.82 -12.79 21.83
N TRP A 94 -10.08 -12.51 20.76
CA TRP A 94 -10.16 -13.23 19.49
C TRP A 94 -9.01 -14.22 19.29
N GLY A 95 -7.91 -14.05 20.02
CA GLY A 95 -6.74 -14.93 19.88
C GLY A 95 -5.43 -14.23 20.21
N LYS A 96 -4.56 -14.07 19.22
CA LYS A 96 -3.25 -13.44 19.35
C LYS A 96 -3.11 -12.32 18.30
N GLU A 97 -3.01 -11.08 18.75
CA GLU A 97 -2.90 -9.94 17.83
C GLU A 97 -1.64 -9.98 16.98
N PHE A 98 -1.68 -9.27 15.86
CA PHE A 98 -0.54 -9.06 15.01
C PHE A 98 -0.54 -7.59 14.54
N ALA A 99 0.25 -6.74 15.19
CA ALA A 99 0.23 -5.29 14.96
C ALA A 99 1.62 -4.69 15.08
N PHE A 100 1.98 -3.80 14.16
CA PHE A 100 3.16 -2.95 14.35
C PHE A 100 2.96 -2.04 15.56
N CYS A 101 3.95 -2.03 16.45
CA CYS A 101 4.00 -1.17 17.61
C CYS A 101 5.22 -0.24 17.48
N VAL A 102 4.96 1.05 17.25
CA VAL A 102 6.00 2.08 17.06
C VAL A 102 5.97 3.03 18.24
N ASN A 103 7.09 3.17 18.96
CA ASN A 103 7.21 4.03 20.14
C ASN A 103 6.11 3.79 21.20
N GLY A 104 5.68 2.53 21.34
CA GLY A 104 4.61 2.13 22.25
C GLY A 104 3.18 2.30 21.72
N VAL A 105 3.02 2.77 20.48
CA VAL A 105 1.72 2.97 19.83
C VAL A 105 1.46 1.87 18.80
N LYS A 106 0.32 1.17 18.92
CA LYS A 106 -0.12 0.20 17.93
C LYS A 106 -0.75 0.94 16.75
N ILE A 107 -0.20 0.74 15.56
CA ILE A 107 -0.65 1.40 14.33
C ILE A 107 -1.41 0.42 13.43
N PHE A 108 -2.34 0.93 12.66
CA PHE A 108 -2.94 0.18 11.55
C PHE A 108 -2.02 0.31 10.33
N ALA A 109 -1.46 -0.81 9.86
CA ALA A 109 -0.62 -0.80 8.67
C ALA A 109 -1.48 -0.60 7.41
N MET A 110 -1.15 0.42 6.64
CA MET A 110 -1.84 0.82 5.40
C MET A 110 -0.84 0.81 4.26
N GLY A 111 -1.08 -0.01 3.24
CA GLY A 111 -0.13 -0.08 2.13
C GLY A 111 -0.36 -1.21 1.15
N GLY A 112 0.72 -1.71 0.60
CA GLY A 112 0.67 -2.76 -0.41
C GLY A 112 2.00 -3.50 -0.56
N ASN A 113 1.96 -4.49 -1.46
CA ASN A 113 3.11 -5.33 -1.78
C ASN A 113 3.91 -4.69 -2.92
N TYR A 114 5.21 -4.53 -2.71
CA TYR A 114 6.15 -3.96 -3.65
C TYR A 114 6.91 -5.10 -4.35
N ILE A 115 6.83 -5.13 -5.69
CA ILE A 115 7.56 -6.08 -6.53
C ILE A 115 8.72 -5.37 -7.24
N PRO A 116 9.67 -6.11 -7.87
CA PRO A 116 10.68 -5.48 -8.70
C PRO A 116 10.10 -4.48 -9.71
N GLU A 117 10.74 -3.35 -9.90
CA GLU A 117 10.26 -2.22 -10.70
C GLU A 117 10.36 -2.47 -12.21
N ASP A 118 11.25 -3.38 -12.63
CA ASP A 118 11.43 -3.82 -14.01
C ASP A 118 11.84 -5.29 -14.05
N CYS A 119 11.45 -6.00 -15.11
CA CYS A 119 11.93 -7.36 -15.39
C CYS A 119 13.44 -7.40 -15.68
N ILE A 120 14.02 -6.28 -16.09
CA ILE A 120 15.44 -6.11 -16.39
C ILE A 120 16.05 -5.18 -15.36
N TYR A 121 16.70 -5.74 -14.35
CA TYR A 121 17.24 -5.03 -13.19
C TYR A 121 18.05 -3.76 -13.54
N SER A 122 18.85 -3.80 -14.61
CA SER A 122 19.68 -2.67 -15.05
C SER A 122 18.89 -1.45 -15.59
N ARG A 123 17.57 -1.55 -15.72
CA ARG A 123 16.71 -0.43 -16.13
C ARG A 123 16.13 0.34 -14.94
N ILE A 124 16.28 -0.19 -13.74
CA ILE A 124 15.79 0.45 -12.54
C ILE A 124 16.65 1.66 -12.22
N THR A 125 16.00 2.80 -12.01
CA THR A 125 16.67 4.07 -11.68
C THR A 125 16.24 4.57 -10.30
N PRO A 126 17.09 5.37 -9.63
CA PRO A 126 16.72 6.01 -8.37
C PRO A 126 15.43 6.85 -8.49
N GLU A 127 15.24 7.56 -9.61
CA GLU A 127 14.06 8.42 -9.85
C GLU A 127 12.78 7.61 -9.95
N LEU A 128 12.83 6.38 -10.51
CA LEU A 128 11.68 5.48 -10.55
C LEU A 128 11.31 5.01 -9.14
N GLN A 129 12.29 4.64 -8.32
CA GLN A 129 12.09 4.23 -6.92
C GLN A 129 11.49 5.39 -6.10
N GLU A 130 12.06 6.59 -6.23
CA GLU A 130 11.56 7.80 -5.56
C GLU A 130 10.10 8.08 -5.94
N TYR A 131 9.79 8.06 -7.25
CA TYR A 131 8.43 8.30 -7.74
C TYR A 131 7.41 7.29 -7.19
N LEU A 132 7.76 6.00 -7.17
CA LEU A 132 6.87 4.95 -6.68
C LEU A 132 6.62 5.09 -5.16
N LEU A 133 7.67 5.33 -4.38
CA LEU A 133 7.55 5.49 -2.93
C LEU A 133 6.87 6.82 -2.55
N GLU A 134 7.14 7.91 -3.28
CA GLU A 134 6.40 9.17 -3.11
C GLU A 134 4.91 8.97 -3.43
N SER A 135 4.59 8.21 -4.48
CA SER A 135 3.20 7.83 -4.81
C SER A 135 2.53 7.06 -3.67
N CYS A 136 3.25 6.14 -3.01
CA CYS A 136 2.76 5.44 -1.83
C CYS A 136 2.49 6.42 -0.68
N LYS A 137 3.45 7.30 -0.35
CA LYS A 137 3.29 8.33 0.69
C LYS A 137 2.10 9.25 0.40
N ARG A 138 1.94 9.71 -0.85
CA ARG A 138 0.82 10.58 -1.30
C ARG A 138 -0.54 9.88 -1.20
N ALA A 139 -0.56 8.55 -1.27
CA ALA A 139 -1.76 7.73 -1.07
C ALA A 139 -1.95 7.30 0.39
N ASN A 140 -1.29 7.96 1.35
CA ASN A 140 -1.38 7.71 2.80
C ASN A 140 -0.85 6.35 3.26
N PHE A 141 0.01 5.70 2.48
CA PHE A 141 0.67 4.48 2.95
C PHE A 141 1.62 4.79 4.10
N ASN A 142 1.69 3.89 5.06
CA ASN A 142 2.67 3.89 6.13
C ASN A 142 3.48 2.59 6.18
N CYS A 143 3.17 1.63 5.30
CA CYS A 143 3.85 0.34 5.23
C CYS A 143 3.96 -0.12 3.77
N VAL A 144 5.09 -0.74 3.42
CA VAL A 144 5.30 -1.45 2.16
C VAL A 144 5.92 -2.81 2.46
N ARG A 145 5.43 -3.87 1.80
CA ARG A 145 6.04 -5.19 1.87
C ARG A 145 6.88 -5.43 0.62
N VAL A 146 8.18 -5.62 0.81
CA VAL A 146 9.10 -6.09 -0.24
C VAL A 146 8.92 -7.59 -0.38
N TRP A 147 8.27 -8.01 -1.46
CA TRP A 147 7.88 -9.39 -1.70
C TRP A 147 9.08 -10.29 -2.01
N GLY A 148 9.07 -11.50 -1.43
CA GLY A 148 10.16 -12.48 -1.50
C GLY A 148 10.39 -13.14 -2.87
N GLY A 149 9.50 -12.91 -3.85
CA GLY A 149 9.67 -13.39 -5.22
C GLY A 149 10.48 -12.44 -6.12
N GLY A 150 11.19 -11.49 -5.56
CA GLY A 150 11.99 -10.50 -6.25
C GLY A 150 13.47 -10.54 -5.89
N TYR A 151 14.00 -9.40 -5.52
CA TYR A 151 15.36 -9.20 -5.03
C TYR A 151 15.35 -8.09 -3.97
N TYR A 152 16.42 -7.99 -3.17
CA TYR A 152 16.56 -6.90 -2.21
C TYR A 152 16.77 -5.58 -2.96
N PRO A 153 15.92 -4.56 -2.76
CA PRO A 153 16.10 -3.25 -3.37
C PRO A 153 17.45 -2.59 -3.05
N SER A 154 17.75 -1.51 -3.77
CA SER A 154 18.95 -0.70 -3.54
C SER A 154 18.94 -0.03 -2.17
N ASP A 155 20.09 0.41 -1.65
CA ASP A 155 20.15 1.19 -0.41
C ASP A 155 19.30 2.48 -0.50
N HIS A 156 19.21 3.06 -1.70
CA HIS A 156 18.40 4.25 -1.96
C HIS A 156 16.91 4.03 -1.66
N PHE A 157 16.36 2.87 -1.99
CA PHE A 157 14.97 2.50 -1.66
C PHE A 157 14.70 2.59 -0.15
N TYR A 158 15.58 2.02 0.66
CA TYR A 158 15.43 2.03 2.13
C TYR A 158 15.69 3.40 2.71
N ASP A 159 16.63 4.16 2.15
CA ASP A 159 16.85 5.56 2.51
C ASP A 159 15.60 6.41 2.29
N LEU A 160 14.90 6.21 1.18
CA LEU A 160 13.63 6.87 0.89
C LEU A 160 12.51 6.41 1.86
N CYS A 161 12.44 5.11 2.18
CA CYS A 161 11.46 4.62 3.17
C CYS A 161 11.70 5.26 4.56
N ASP A 162 12.96 5.43 4.97
CA ASP A 162 13.32 6.14 6.20
C ASP A 162 12.84 7.60 6.18
N GLU A 163 13.05 8.32 5.07
CA GLU A 163 12.67 9.72 4.89
C GLU A 163 11.15 9.93 4.75
N MET A 164 10.46 8.95 4.18
CA MET A 164 9.03 9.04 3.90
C MET A 164 8.15 8.43 5.01
N GLY A 165 8.73 7.76 5.98
CA GLY A 165 7.99 7.11 7.05
C GLY A 165 7.26 5.83 6.60
N LEU A 166 7.81 5.10 5.64
CA LEU A 166 7.22 3.86 5.15
C LEU A 166 7.85 2.67 5.88
N ILE A 167 7.11 2.02 6.78
CA ILE A 167 7.58 0.79 7.41
C ILE A 167 7.81 -0.26 6.34
N VAL A 168 8.97 -0.93 6.37
CA VAL A 168 9.33 -2.00 5.45
C VAL A 168 9.10 -3.35 6.13
N TRP A 169 8.14 -4.12 5.63
CA TRP A 169 8.05 -5.55 5.82
C TRP A 169 8.97 -6.20 4.79
N GLN A 170 10.10 -6.76 5.24
CA GLN A 170 11.10 -7.31 4.35
C GLN A 170 11.03 -8.83 4.31
N ASP A 171 10.53 -9.38 3.18
CA ASP A 171 10.72 -10.81 2.92
C ASP A 171 12.17 -11.10 2.55
N LEU A 172 12.68 -12.23 2.99
CA LEU A 172 13.84 -12.87 2.39
C LEU A 172 13.44 -13.46 1.03
N MET A 173 14.41 -13.62 0.12
CA MET A 173 14.11 -13.90 -1.29
C MET A 173 13.77 -15.37 -1.56
N PHE A 174 12.70 -15.84 -0.92
CA PHE A 174 12.09 -17.15 -1.11
C PHE A 174 10.57 -17.01 -1.30
N ALA A 175 10.01 -17.60 -2.35
CA ALA A 175 8.59 -17.49 -2.64
C ALA A 175 8.05 -18.68 -3.44
N CYS A 176 6.87 -19.15 -3.08
CA CYS A 176 5.99 -20.01 -3.88
C CYS A 176 6.70 -21.24 -4.50
N ASN A 177 7.71 -21.81 -3.86
CA ASN A 177 8.50 -22.91 -4.40
C ASN A 177 8.91 -23.90 -3.30
N VAL A 178 9.50 -25.01 -3.72
CA VAL A 178 10.07 -26.04 -2.84
C VAL A 178 11.58 -26.06 -3.07
N TYR A 179 12.36 -26.10 -1.99
CA TYR A 179 13.83 -26.08 -2.03
C TYR A 179 14.41 -27.34 -1.39
N ASP A 180 15.45 -27.89 -2.00
CA ASP A 180 16.30 -28.95 -1.44
C ASP A 180 17.43 -28.27 -0.64
N LEU A 181 17.48 -28.51 0.67
CA LEU A 181 18.46 -27.89 1.56
C LEU A 181 19.77 -28.70 1.59
N THR A 182 20.51 -28.66 0.48
CA THR A 182 21.87 -29.21 0.42
C THR A 182 22.83 -28.38 1.30
N GLU A 183 23.98 -28.95 1.67
CA GLU A 183 25.01 -28.24 2.46
C GLU A 183 25.49 -26.96 1.74
N GLU A 184 25.71 -27.06 0.42
CA GLU A 184 26.11 -25.90 -0.41
C GLU A 184 25.02 -24.81 -0.43
N PHE A 185 23.75 -25.20 -0.54
CA PHE A 185 22.65 -24.25 -0.53
C PHE A 185 22.48 -23.60 0.86
N GLU A 186 22.58 -24.39 1.95
CA GLU A 186 22.54 -23.87 3.33
C GLU A 186 23.65 -22.83 3.58
N GLU A 187 24.87 -23.11 3.12
CA GLU A 187 25.99 -22.17 3.24
C GLU A 187 25.73 -20.88 2.42
N ASN A 188 25.28 -21.02 1.18
CA ASN A 188 25.01 -19.89 0.30
C ASN A 188 23.92 -18.96 0.84
N ILE A 189 22.76 -19.51 1.23
CA ILE A 189 21.66 -18.70 1.76
C ILE A 189 22.01 -18.06 3.11
N THR A 190 22.78 -18.76 3.97
CA THR A 190 23.24 -18.21 5.24
C THR A 190 24.12 -16.98 5.02
N LYS A 191 24.98 -17.02 4.00
CA LYS A 191 25.84 -15.89 3.64
C LYS A 191 25.03 -14.75 3.06
N GLU A 192 24.14 -15.01 2.09
CA GLU A 192 23.24 -14.01 1.49
C GLU A 192 22.42 -13.27 2.54
N ILE A 193 21.77 -14.03 3.43
CA ILE A 193 20.95 -13.47 4.51
C ILE A 193 21.81 -12.61 5.44
N THR A 194 22.96 -13.14 5.88
CA THR A 194 23.85 -12.41 6.79
C THR A 194 24.33 -11.09 6.20
N GLU A 195 24.69 -11.06 4.91
CA GLU A 195 25.16 -9.86 4.24
C GLU A 195 24.06 -8.81 4.08
N ASN A 196 22.87 -9.22 3.61
CA ASN A 196 21.74 -8.31 3.42
C ASN A 196 21.17 -7.79 4.76
N VAL A 197 21.05 -8.64 5.76
CA VAL A 197 20.59 -8.21 7.10
C VAL A 197 21.56 -7.18 7.68
N LYS A 198 22.87 -7.39 7.62
CA LYS A 198 23.86 -6.40 8.06
C LYS A 198 23.80 -5.11 7.27
N ARG A 199 23.50 -5.16 5.99
CA ARG A 199 23.34 -4.00 5.10
C ARG A 199 22.14 -3.15 5.54
N LEU A 200 21.01 -3.78 5.91
CA LEU A 200 19.71 -3.12 6.06
C LEU A 200 19.26 -2.87 7.50
N ARG A 201 19.78 -3.59 8.49
CA ARG A 201 19.31 -3.55 9.89
C ARG A 201 19.36 -2.18 10.58
N HIS A 202 20.09 -1.20 10.01
CA HIS A 202 20.20 0.14 10.59
C HIS A 202 19.09 1.10 10.14
N HIS A 203 18.29 0.74 9.13
CA HIS A 203 17.22 1.59 8.63
C HIS A 203 16.08 1.74 9.63
N ALA A 204 15.64 2.99 9.83
CA ALA A 204 14.55 3.30 10.75
C ALA A 204 13.23 2.66 10.30
N SER A 205 13.02 2.57 9.00
CA SER A 205 11.84 1.99 8.35
C SER A 205 11.71 0.48 8.51
N LEU A 206 12.81 -0.25 8.75
CA LEU A 206 12.77 -1.71 8.83
C LEU A 206 11.88 -2.18 10.00
N GLY A 207 10.74 -2.81 9.65
CA GLY A 207 9.71 -3.25 10.58
C GLY A 207 9.87 -4.70 11.04
N LEU A 208 10.09 -5.61 10.09
CA LEU A 208 10.30 -7.02 10.35
C LEU A 208 11.06 -7.72 9.22
N TRP A 209 11.64 -8.85 9.55
CA TRP A 209 12.17 -9.83 8.61
C TRP A 209 11.16 -10.98 8.47
N CYS A 210 10.80 -11.33 7.23
CA CYS A 210 9.94 -12.48 6.95
C CYS A 210 10.70 -13.56 6.18
N GLY A 211 10.59 -14.81 6.61
CA GLY A 211 11.38 -15.93 6.09
C GLY A 211 11.09 -16.26 4.62
N ASN A 212 9.80 -16.22 4.23
CA ASN A 212 9.39 -16.55 2.85
C ASN A 212 7.96 -16.08 2.56
N ASN A 213 7.61 -16.10 1.26
CA ASN A 213 6.27 -15.90 0.76
C ASN A 213 5.59 -17.24 0.43
N GLU A 214 4.46 -17.52 1.08
CA GLU A 214 3.49 -18.59 0.81
C GLU A 214 4.01 -20.04 0.87
N MET A 215 5.24 -20.26 1.31
CA MET A 215 5.76 -21.63 1.31
C MET A 215 5.18 -22.50 2.43
N GLU A 216 4.84 -21.89 3.58
CA GLU A 216 4.18 -22.62 4.67
C GLU A 216 2.76 -23.03 4.28
N SER A 217 1.96 -22.10 3.80
CA SER A 217 0.59 -22.36 3.34
C SER A 217 0.55 -23.27 2.12
N ALA A 218 1.56 -23.19 1.21
CA ALA A 218 1.68 -24.09 0.08
C ALA A 218 1.81 -25.56 0.51
N TRP A 219 2.64 -25.86 1.54
CA TRP A 219 2.74 -27.20 2.10
C TRP A 219 1.45 -27.70 2.74
N ASP A 220 0.59 -26.79 3.18
CA ASP A 220 -0.69 -27.13 3.83
C ASP A 220 -1.86 -27.22 2.83
N HIS A 221 -1.88 -26.37 1.79
CA HIS A 221 -3.06 -26.21 0.93
C HIS A 221 -2.83 -26.53 -0.56
N TRP A 222 -1.59 -26.46 -1.09
CA TRP A 222 -1.37 -26.62 -2.53
C TRP A 222 -1.12 -28.08 -2.90
N PRO A 223 -2.00 -28.75 -3.68
CA PRO A 223 -1.89 -30.18 -3.99
C PRO A 223 -0.57 -30.56 -4.66
N GLU A 224 -0.04 -29.69 -5.52
CA GLU A 224 1.26 -29.89 -6.20
C GLU A 224 2.40 -29.92 -5.20
N VAL A 225 2.42 -29.04 -4.19
CA VAL A 225 3.45 -29.02 -3.15
C VAL A 225 3.27 -30.18 -2.18
N GLN A 226 2.03 -30.48 -1.79
CA GLN A 226 1.74 -31.63 -0.92
C GLN A 226 2.13 -32.98 -1.53
N SER A 227 2.16 -33.06 -2.86
CA SER A 227 2.59 -34.26 -3.60
C SER A 227 4.09 -34.46 -3.63
N GLU A 228 4.87 -33.44 -3.27
CA GLU A 228 6.32 -33.50 -3.22
C GLU A 228 6.86 -34.45 -2.14
N SER A 229 8.12 -34.75 -2.21
CA SER A 229 8.79 -35.69 -1.32
C SER A 229 8.79 -35.18 0.13
N LYS A 230 8.50 -36.06 1.08
CA LYS A 230 8.43 -35.71 2.50
C LYS A 230 9.75 -35.19 3.09
N TYR A 231 10.90 -35.54 2.47
CA TYR A 231 12.16 -34.97 2.95
C TYR A 231 12.25 -33.48 2.63
N LEU A 232 11.69 -32.99 1.51
CA LEU A 232 11.64 -31.58 1.18
C LEU A 232 10.77 -30.78 2.17
N ARG A 233 9.72 -31.40 2.72
CA ARG A 233 8.97 -30.80 3.83
C ARG A 233 9.80 -30.73 5.12
N ALA A 234 10.63 -31.73 5.39
CA ALA A 234 11.58 -31.67 6.51
C ALA A 234 12.67 -30.61 6.29
N ASP A 235 13.13 -30.46 5.07
CA ASP A 235 14.06 -29.38 4.69
C ASP A 235 13.43 -28.00 4.85
N TYR A 236 12.15 -27.81 4.50
CA TYR A 236 11.42 -26.58 4.80
C TYR A 236 11.50 -26.23 6.29
N ILE A 237 11.17 -27.18 7.17
CA ILE A 237 11.22 -26.95 8.63
C ILE A 237 12.65 -26.59 9.06
N LYS A 238 13.64 -27.37 8.63
CA LYS A 238 15.06 -27.07 8.96
C LYS A 238 15.47 -25.69 8.46
N MET A 239 15.05 -25.32 7.27
CA MET A 239 15.40 -24.05 6.64
C MET A 239 14.75 -22.86 7.35
N PHE A 240 13.42 -22.83 7.44
CA PHE A 240 12.67 -21.66 7.91
C PHE A 240 12.43 -21.60 9.42
N GLU A 241 12.55 -22.72 10.13
CA GLU A 241 12.42 -22.75 11.59
C GLU A 241 13.77 -22.80 12.33
N HIS A 242 14.87 -23.04 11.60
CA HIS A 242 16.20 -23.14 12.24
C HIS A 242 17.29 -22.34 11.53
N VAL A 243 17.61 -22.65 10.26
CA VAL A 243 18.77 -22.06 9.57
C VAL A 243 18.58 -20.56 9.36
N VAL A 244 17.47 -20.18 8.73
CA VAL A 244 17.15 -18.77 8.39
C VAL A 244 17.01 -17.90 9.66
N PRO A 245 16.17 -18.24 10.66
CA PRO A 245 16.06 -17.41 11.87
C PRO A 245 17.37 -17.33 12.65
N LYS A 246 18.19 -18.38 12.65
CA LYS A 246 19.52 -18.34 13.26
C LYS A 246 20.46 -17.37 12.57
N ALA A 247 20.47 -17.35 11.23
CA ALA A 247 21.28 -16.44 10.43
C ALA A 247 20.84 -14.97 10.62
N VAL A 248 19.52 -14.71 10.56
CA VAL A 248 18.95 -13.39 10.82
C VAL A 248 19.32 -12.91 12.22
N LYS A 249 19.02 -13.71 13.26
CA LYS A 249 19.27 -13.33 14.66
C LYS A 249 20.74 -13.12 14.98
N ALA A 250 21.64 -13.84 14.32
CA ALA A 250 23.09 -13.62 14.48
C ALA A 250 23.56 -12.30 13.87
N ALA A 251 22.89 -11.81 12.84
CA ALA A 251 23.18 -10.54 12.17
C ALA A 251 22.39 -9.36 12.73
N ASP A 252 21.14 -9.59 13.18
CA ASP A 252 20.22 -8.62 13.75
C ASP A 252 19.38 -9.27 14.87
N SER A 253 19.71 -8.97 16.12
CA SER A 253 19.05 -9.53 17.30
C SER A 253 17.78 -8.78 17.69
N GLU A 254 17.57 -7.58 17.15
CA GLU A 254 16.58 -6.61 17.63
C GLU A 254 15.30 -6.63 16.78
N THR A 255 15.42 -6.71 15.45
CA THR A 255 14.25 -6.70 14.56
C THR A 255 13.47 -8.01 14.64
N PHE A 256 12.15 -7.90 14.70
CA PHE A 256 11.25 -9.05 14.75
C PHE A 256 11.42 -9.93 13.50
N PHE A 257 11.46 -11.25 13.71
CA PHE A 257 11.50 -12.25 12.64
C PHE A 257 10.19 -13.03 12.59
N TRP A 258 9.62 -13.15 11.39
CA TRP A 258 8.42 -13.92 11.07
C TRP A 258 8.75 -15.04 10.09
N GLN A 259 8.30 -16.27 10.33
CA GLN A 259 8.78 -17.45 9.61
C GLN A 259 8.35 -17.49 8.15
N SER A 260 7.09 -17.14 7.88
CA SER A 260 6.46 -17.16 6.57
C SER A 260 5.36 -16.10 6.51
N SER A 261 4.96 -15.68 5.34
CA SER A 261 3.74 -14.90 5.11
C SER A 261 2.92 -15.62 4.02
N PRO A 262 1.67 -16.09 4.32
CA PRO A 262 1.04 -16.04 5.64
C PRO A 262 1.62 -17.05 6.62
N SER A 263 1.38 -16.81 7.92
CA SER A 263 1.70 -17.75 8.99
C SER A 263 0.89 -17.45 10.26
N SER A 264 0.69 -18.47 11.09
CA SER A 264 0.12 -18.33 12.43
C SER A 264 1.14 -18.55 13.56
N GLY A 265 2.43 -18.60 13.19
CA GLY A 265 3.54 -18.80 14.12
C GLY A 265 4.48 -19.94 13.77
N GLY A 266 4.31 -20.55 12.60
CA GLY A 266 5.22 -21.54 12.04
C GLY A 266 4.78 -23.00 12.24
N CYS A 267 5.59 -23.91 11.71
CA CYS A 267 5.41 -25.37 11.84
C CYS A 267 4.10 -25.92 11.24
N PHE A 268 3.52 -25.25 10.25
CA PHE A 268 2.25 -25.63 9.60
C PHE A 268 1.04 -25.67 10.56
N ASP A 269 1.07 -24.82 11.60
CA ASP A 269 -0.02 -24.75 12.59
C ASP A 269 -1.10 -23.78 12.09
N GLU A 270 -1.94 -24.22 11.16
CA GLU A 270 -3.03 -23.46 10.54
C GLU A 270 -2.53 -22.10 10.00
N PRO A 271 -1.68 -22.07 8.94
CA PRO A 271 -0.97 -20.87 8.51
C PRO A 271 -1.85 -19.68 8.13
N ASP A 272 -3.14 -19.90 7.82
CA ASP A 272 -4.12 -18.86 7.50
C ASP A 272 -5.19 -18.69 8.61
N ASP A 273 -4.87 -18.96 9.89
CA ASP A 273 -5.80 -18.77 11.00
C ASP A 273 -6.16 -17.28 11.16
N GLU A 274 -7.44 -16.95 11.06
CA GLU A 274 -7.95 -15.57 11.19
C GLU A 274 -7.67 -14.91 12.55
N ASN A 275 -7.32 -15.69 13.56
CA ASN A 275 -7.15 -15.21 14.93
C ASN A 275 -5.70 -15.03 15.36
N ARG A 276 -4.72 -15.35 14.52
CA ARG A 276 -3.27 -15.27 14.81
C ARG A 276 -2.47 -14.96 13.55
N GLY A 277 -1.44 -14.14 13.70
CA GLY A 277 -0.50 -13.88 12.61
C GLY A 277 -1.10 -13.06 11.46
N ASP A 278 -0.66 -13.36 10.25
CA ASP A 278 -1.11 -12.72 9.04
C ASP A 278 -1.76 -13.72 8.07
N CYS A 279 -2.63 -13.22 7.20
CA CYS A 279 -3.37 -14.02 6.23
C CYS A 279 -3.21 -13.48 4.82
N HIS A 280 -3.22 -14.39 3.84
CA HIS A 280 -3.41 -14.09 2.42
C HIS A 280 -4.83 -14.49 2.02
N TYR A 281 -5.63 -13.54 1.53
CA TYR A 281 -7.02 -13.81 1.18
C TYR A 281 -7.29 -13.59 -0.31
N TRP A 282 -7.50 -14.69 -1.03
CA TRP A 282 -7.62 -14.69 -2.48
C TRP A 282 -8.97 -15.15 -3.03
N ASP A 283 -9.92 -15.49 -2.19
CA ASP A 283 -11.21 -16.06 -2.63
C ASP A 283 -12.05 -15.05 -3.43
N VAL A 284 -11.98 -13.76 -3.14
CA VAL A 284 -12.65 -12.74 -3.95
C VAL A 284 -12.08 -12.68 -5.37
N TRP A 285 -10.80 -12.97 -5.58
CA TRP A 285 -10.21 -13.00 -6.92
C TRP A 285 -10.12 -14.42 -7.48
N HIS A 286 -9.33 -15.30 -6.85
CA HIS A 286 -9.11 -16.66 -7.36
C HIS A 286 -10.35 -17.55 -7.20
N GLY A 287 -11.08 -17.42 -6.09
CA GLY A 287 -12.30 -18.17 -5.80
C GLY A 287 -13.56 -17.62 -6.44
N GLN A 288 -13.49 -16.48 -7.14
CA GLN A 288 -14.63 -15.79 -7.77
C GLN A 288 -15.78 -15.49 -6.79
N LYS A 289 -15.47 -15.28 -5.51
CA LYS A 289 -16.45 -14.85 -4.51
C LYS A 289 -16.85 -13.38 -4.74
N PRO A 290 -18.08 -12.99 -4.37
CA PRO A 290 -18.50 -11.58 -4.46
C PRO A 290 -17.68 -10.70 -3.50
N PHE A 291 -17.61 -9.38 -3.75
CA PHE A 291 -16.88 -8.43 -2.90
C PHE A 291 -17.33 -8.46 -1.43
N THR A 292 -18.63 -8.73 -1.20
CA THR A 292 -19.20 -8.89 0.15
C THR A 292 -18.60 -10.06 0.94
N ASP A 293 -17.89 -10.96 0.29
CA ASP A 293 -17.24 -12.07 0.98
C ASP A 293 -16.12 -11.60 1.93
N TYR A 294 -15.45 -10.47 1.62
CA TYR A 294 -14.50 -9.83 2.54
C TYR A 294 -15.11 -9.55 3.92
N GLN A 295 -16.40 -9.22 3.99
CA GLN A 295 -17.09 -8.88 5.23
C GLN A 295 -17.33 -10.08 6.17
N LYS A 296 -17.09 -11.30 5.71
CA LYS A 296 -17.19 -12.53 6.51
C LYS A 296 -15.90 -12.86 7.26
N HIS A 297 -14.78 -12.21 6.90
CA HIS A 297 -13.45 -12.55 7.37
C HIS A 297 -12.87 -11.44 8.27
N TYR A 298 -12.37 -11.83 9.43
CA TYR A 298 -11.91 -10.91 10.47
C TYR A 298 -10.45 -11.21 10.83
N PHE A 299 -9.55 -11.06 9.88
CA PHE A 299 -8.12 -11.30 10.05
C PHE A 299 -7.48 -10.42 11.13
N ARG A 300 -6.36 -10.87 11.68
CA ARG A 300 -5.50 -10.04 12.54
C ARG A 300 -4.68 -9.06 11.71
N PHE A 301 -4.26 -9.50 10.52
CA PHE A 301 -3.54 -8.73 9.53
C PHE A 301 -3.73 -9.39 8.16
N CYS A 302 -4.16 -8.66 7.15
CA CYS A 302 -4.26 -9.17 5.79
C CYS A 302 -3.08 -8.65 4.97
N SER A 303 -2.04 -9.47 4.83
CA SER A 303 -0.77 -9.12 4.18
C SER A 303 -0.80 -9.28 2.67
N GLU A 304 -1.75 -10.08 2.14
CA GLU A 304 -2.11 -10.12 0.73
C GLU A 304 -3.61 -10.33 0.51
N PHE A 305 -4.14 -9.56 -0.40
CA PHE A 305 -5.44 -9.69 -1.05
C PHE A 305 -5.38 -8.81 -2.31
N GLY A 306 -6.07 -9.16 -3.37
CA GLY A 306 -5.87 -8.41 -4.60
C GLY A 306 -6.94 -8.65 -5.63
N PHE A 307 -7.02 -7.73 -6.59
CA PHE A 307 -7.91 -7.79 -7.73
C PHE A 307 -7.22 -7.21 -8.96
N GLN A 308 -7.44 -7.77 -10.15
CA GLN A 308 -6.80 -7.27 -11.36
C GLN A 308 -7.64 -6.24 -12.11
N SER A 309 -6.94 -5.38 -12.86
CA SER A 309 -7.53 -4.57 -13.91
C SER A 309 -6.57 -4.43 -15.09
N PHE A 310 -7.13 -4.01 -16.22
CA PHE A 310 -6.31 -3.56 -17.35
C PHE A 310 -5.70 -2.18 -17.02
N PRO A 311 -4.50 -1.87 -17.53
CA PRO A 311 -3.98 -0.51 -17.48
C PRO A 311 -4.75 0.40 -18.44
N CYS A 312 -4.47 1.72 -18.43
CA CYS A 312 -5.12 2.65 -19.33
C CYS A 312 -4.75 2.39 -20.81
N LEU A 313 -5.51 2.99 -21.74
CA LEU A 313 -5.33 2.77 -23.17
C LEU A 313 -3.91 3.08 -23.66
N LYS A 314 -3.29 4.19 -23.21
CA LYS A 314 -1.90 4.54 -23.54
C LYS A 314 -0.90 3.42 -23.21
N THR A 315 -1.08 2.74 -22.08
CA THR A 315 -0.24 1.61 -21.70
C THR A 315 -0.49 0.42 -22.61
N VAL A 316 -1.75 0.13 -22.93
CA VAL A 316 -2.10 -0.96 -23.86
C VAL A 316 -1.55 -0.69 -25.27
N GLU A 317 -1.59 0.56 -25.73
CA GLU A 317 -1.05 0.97 -27.04
C GLU A 317 0.46 0.78 -27.16
N SER A 318 1.20 0.76 -26.04
CA SER A 318 2.64 0.50 -26.06
C SER A 318 3.03 -0.92 -26.51
N PHE A 319 2.09 -1.88 -26.46
CA PHE A 319 2.34 -3.27 -26.82
C PHE A 319 1.32 -3.88 -27.79
N THR A 320 0.32 -3.11 -28.24
CA THR A 320 -0.73 -3.55 -29.18
C THR A 320 -0.83 -2.69 -30.41
N GLU A 321 -1.17 -3.31 -31.53
CA GLU A 321 -1.74 -2.62 -32.70
C GLU A 321 -3.27 -2.55 -32.53
N GLU A 322 -3.97 -1.73 -33.31
CA GLU A 322 -5.42 -1.57 -33.24
C GLU A 322 -6.18 -2.91 -33.40
N LYS A 323 -5.69 -3.80 -34.29
CA LYS A 323 -6.25 -5.14 -34.48
C LYS A 323 -6.18 -6.04 -33.25
N ASP A 324 -5.26 -5.75 -32.31
CA ASP A 324 -5.01 -6.53 -31.11
C ASP A 324 -5.84 -6.02 -29.90
N ARG A 325 -6.57 -4.90 -30.07
CA ARG A 325 -7.36 -4.27 -29.00
C ARG A 325 -8.67 -5.02 -28.73
N ASN A 326 -8.51 -6.28 -28.37
CA ASN A 326 -9.53 -7.18 -27.85
C ASN A 326 -8.89 -7.97 -26.72
N ILE A 327 -9.52 -8.00 -25.54
CA ILE A 327 -8.95 -8.62 -24.34
C ILE A 327 -8.63 -10.11 -24.50
N PHE A 328 -9.21 -10.78 -25.49
CA PHE A 328 -8.93 -12.17 -25.86
C PHE A 328 -8.03 -12.30 -27.09
N SER A 329 -7.44 -11.21 -27.55
CA SER A 329 -6.40 -11.30 -28.57
C SER A 329 -5.16 -11.97 -27.99
N ARG A 330 -4.38 -12.63 -28.87
CA ARG A 330 -3.13 -13.29 -28.48
C ARG A 330 -2.17 -12.34 -27.76
N VAL A 331 -2.10 -11.07 -28.18
CA VAL A 331 -1.21 -10.08 -27.58
C VAL A 331 -1.69 -9.72 -26.18
N MET A 332 -2.99 -9.40 -26.01
CA MET A 332 -3.55 -9.06 -24.70
C MET A 332 -3.47 -10.21 -23.70
N GLU A 333 -3.71 -11.46 -24.13
CA GLU A 333 -3.57 -12.63 -23.25
C GLU A 333 -2.11 -12.91 -22.86
N LYS A 334 -1.13 -12.53 -23.68
CA LYS A 334 0.30 -12.61 -23.33
C LYS A 334 0.73 -11.49 -22.40
N HIS A 335 0.12 -10.33 -22.49
CA HIS A 335 0.31 -9.21 -21.54
C HIS A 335 -0.68 -9.29 -20.38
N GLN A 336 -0.70 -10.45 -19.70
CA GLN A 336 -1.54 -10.76 -18.55
C GLN A 336 -0.76 -11.59 -17.53
N LYS A 337 -0.74 -11.16 -16.27
CA LYS A 337 -0.04 -11.86 -15.16
C LYS A 337 -0.68 -13.20 -14.77
N ASN A 338 -1.96 -13.40 -15.09
CA ASN A 338 -2.68 -14.64 -14.77
C ASN A 338 -3.46 -15.13 -16.01
N PRO A 339 -3.23 -16.35 -16.50
CA PRO A 339 -3.83 -16.85 -17.75
C PRO A 339 -5.35 -16.83 -17.81
N ALA A 340 -6.05 -16.96 -16.67
CA ALA A 340 -7.52 -16.97 -16.61
C ALA A 340 -8.13 -15.58 -16.35
N ALA A 341 -7.32 -14.54 -16.17
CA ALA A 341 -7.76 -13.29 -15.55
C ALA A 341 -8.67 -12.44 -16.46
N ASN A 342 -8.44 -12.43 -17.77
CA ASN A 342 -9.30 -11.64 -18.67
C ASN A 342 -10.77 -12.10 -18.57
N GLY A 343 -11.00 -13.41 -18.48
CA GLY A 343 -12.32 -13.97 -18.24
C GLY A 343 -12.88 -13.64 -16.85
N LYS A 344 -12.03 -13.66 -15.81
CA LYS A 344 -12.45 -13.29 -14.45
C LYS A 344 -12.85 -11.81 -14.35
N ILE A 345 -12.10 -10.92 -14.98
CA ILE A 345 -12.46 -9.49 -15.02
C ILE A 345 -13.85 -9.32 -15.67
N LEU A 346 -14.13 -10.01 -16.79
CA LEU A 346 -15.46 -9.96 -17.41
C LEU A 346 -16.56 -10.56 -16.53
N TYR A 347 -16.26 -11.64 -15.80
CA TYR A 347 -17.22 -12.21 -14.86
C TYR A 347 -17.65 -11.17 -13.83
N TYR A 348 -16.69 -10.57 -13.11
CA TYR A 348 -16.98 -9.55 -12.10
C TYR A 348 -17.58 -8.27 -12.68
N LEU A 349 -17.20 -7.92 -13.92
CA LEU A 349 -17.82 -6.81 -14.63
C LEU A 349 -19.31 -7.09 -14.85
N SER A 350 -19.67 -8.29 -15.27
CA SER A 350 -21.08 -8.68 -15.51
C SER A 350 -21.93 -8.65 -14.23
N GLU A 351 -21.31 -8.85 -13.07
CA GLU A 351 -22.00 -8.77 -11.79
C GLU A 351 -22.27 -7.31 -11.35
N ASN A 352 -21.42 -6.36 -11.73
CA ASN A 352 -21.40 -5.00 -11.16
C ASN A 352 -21.79 -3.89 -12.15
N PHE A 353 -21.45 -4.04 -13.45
CA PHE A 353 -21.58 -2.97 -14.44
C PHE A 353 -22.29 -3.43 -15.70
N ARG A 354 -22.87 -2.48 -16.48
CA ARG A 354 -23.31 -2.73 -17.85
C ARG A 354 -22.09 -3.00 -18.73
N TYR A 355 -22.28 -3.79 -19.79
CA TYR A 355 -21.20 -4.07 -20.73
C TYR A 355 -20.72 -2.76 -21.39
N PRO A 356 -19.42 -2.46 -21.36
CA PRO A 356 -18.88 -1.20 -21.88
C PRO A 356 -19.06 -1.06 -23.39
N GLU A 357 -19.32 0.16 -23.85
CA GLU A 357 -19.61 0.47 -25.26
C GLU A 357 -18.43 0.23 -26.20
N ASN A 358 -17.20 0.38 -25.69
CA ASN A 358 -15.98 0.26 -26.48
C ASN A 358 -14.80 -0.23 -25.62
N PHE A 359 -13.70 -0.55 -26.29
CA PHE A 359 -12.52 -1.11 -25.65
C PHE A 359 -11.93 -0.17 -24.56
N ARG A 360 -11.84 1.15 -24.83
CA ARG A 360 -11.34 2.13 -23.88
C ARG A 360 -12.19 2.17 -22.61
N LYS A 361 -13.52 2.17 -22.76
CA LYS A 361 -14.46 2.14 -21.64
C LYS A 361 -14.36 0.83 -20.85
N LEU A 362 -14.06 -0.29 -21.51
CA LEU A 362 -13.79 -1.57 -20.84
C LEU A 362 -12.55 -1.49 -19.92
N LEU A 363 -11.46 -0.89 -20.40
CA LEU A 363 -10.25 -0.70 -19.58
C LEU A 363 -10.55 0.18 -18.35
N TYR A 364 -11.24 1.30 -18.55
CA TYR A 364 -11.65 2.23 -17.50
C TYR A 364 -12.53 1.53 -16.44
N VAL A 365 -13.59 0.83 -16.85
CA VAL A 365 -14.50 0.13 -15.94
C VAL A 365 -13.77 -0.97 -15.17
N SER A 366 -12.82 -1.66 -15.78
CA SER A 366 -12.01 -2.68 -15.09
C SER A 366 -11.18 -2.09 -13.93
N GLN A 367 -10.70 -0.85 -14.08
CA GLN A 367 -9.97 -0.17 -13.00
C GLN A 367 -10.89 0.24 -11.84
N ILE A 368 -12.11 0.68 -12.14
CA ILE A 368 -13.13 0.96 -11.11
C ILE A 368 -13.45 -0.32 -10.34
N LEU A 369 -13.67 -1.41 -11.05
CA LEU A 369 -13.96 -2.73 -10.48
C LEU A 369 -12.85 -3.18 -9.51
N GLN A 370 -11.57 -3.01 -9.90
CA GLN A 370 -10.42 -3.26 -9.03
C GLN A 370 -10.46 -2.40 -7.76
N GLY A 371 -10.67 -1.09 -7.92
CA GLY A 371 -10.70 -0.15 -6.80
C GLY A 371 -11.85 -0.44 -5.82
N MET A 372 -13.04 -0.76 -6.33
CA MET A 372 -14.19 -1.16 -5.52
C MET A 372 -13.91 -2.44 -4.72
N ALA A 373 -13.37 -3.48 -5.37
CA ALA A 373 -13.04 -4.72 -4.69
C ALA A 373 -12.11 -4.49 -3.49
N MET A 374 -11.05 -3.70 -3.67
CA MET A 374 -10.11 -3.37 -2.59
C MET A 374 -10.75 -2.51 -1.51
N LYS A 375 -11.58 -1.52 -1.89
CA LYS A 375 -12.32 -0.69 -0.93
C LYS A 375 -13.18 -1.54 0.00
N TYR A 376 -13.94 -2.50 -0.51
CA TYR A 376 -14.79 -3.40 0.29
C TYR A 376 -14.00 -4.11 1.41
N GLY A 377 -12.84 -4.66 1.09
CA GLY A 377 -11.98 -5.33 2.07
C GLY A 377 -11.39 -4.36 3.10
N VAL A 378 -10.73 -3.29 2.62
CA VAL A 378 -10.04 -2.33 3.49
C VAL A 378 -11.01 -1.63 4.44
N ASP A 379 -12.16 -1.17 3.94
CA ASP A 379 -13.16 -0.51 4.77
C ASP A 379 -13.70 -1.45 5.85
N HIS A 380 -13.95 -2.73 5.50
CA HIS A 380 -14.38 -3.72 6.47
C HIS A 380 -13.35 -3.89 7.58
N TRP A 381 -12.08 -4.09 7.26
CA TRP A 381 -11.04 -4.33 8.26
C TRP A 381 -10.70 -3.06 9.04
N ARG A 382 -10.78 -1.88 8.44
CA ARG A 382 -10.63 -0.61 9.17
C ARG A 382 -11.79 -0.34 10.14
N ARG A 383 -13.03 -0.72 9.78
CA ARG A 383 -14.17 -0.69 10.73
C ARG A 383 -13.92 -1.57 11.96
N HIS A 384 -13.14 -2.63 11.80
CA HIS A 384 -12.79 -3.58 12.87
C HIS A 384 -11.35 -3.39 13.37
N ARG A 385 -10.88 -2.13 13.36
CA ARG A 385 -9.60 -1.77 13.98
C ARG A 385 -9.50 -2.31 15.41
N GLY A 386 -8.32 -2.80 15.80
CA GLY A 386 -8.10 -3.51 17.06
C GLY A 386 -8.14 -5.02 16.89
N ARG A 387 -9.11 -5.55 16.15
CA ARG A 387 -9.07 -6.94 15.70
C ARG A 387 -8.16 -7.09 14.49
N CYS A 388 -8.39 -6.36 13.41
CA CYS A 388 -7.46 -6.25 12.31
C CYS A 388 -6.56 -5.02 12.49
N MET A 389 -5.25 -5.19 12.28
CA MET A 389 -4.27 -4.12 12.48
C MET A 389 -3.39 -3.87 11.25
N GLY A 390 -3.81 -4.34 10.08
CA GLY A 390 -3.15 -3.97 8.83
C GLY A 390 -3.71 -4.65 7.60
N THR A 391 -3.56 -3.94 6.48
CA THR A 391 -3.92 -4.41 5.14
C THR A 391 -2.85 -3.99 4.15
N LEU A 392 -2.27 -4.96 3.43
CA LEU A 392 -1.28 -4.72 2.38
C LEU A 392 -1.79 -5.38 1.10
N TYR A 393 -2.39 -4.60 0.20
CA TYR A 393 -2.93 -5.20 -1.02
C TYR A 393 -1.85 -5.65 -2.00
N TRP A 394 -2.13 -6.69 -2.75
CA TRP A 394 -1.34 -7.15 -3.88
C TRP A 394 -1.88 -6.47 -5.15
N GLN A 395 -1.19 -5.53 -5.83
CA GLN A 395 0.18 -5.07 -5.57
C GLN A 395 0.32 -3.57 -5.90
N ILE A 396 1.42 -2.94 -5.56
CA ILE A 396 1.64 -1.50 -5.79
C ILE A 396 1.95 -1.22 -7.25
N ASN A 397 2.99 -1.86 -7.81
CA ASN A 397 3.61 -1.52 -9.09
C ASN A 397 3.69 -2.72 -10.04
N ASP A 398 3.91 -2.43 -11.32
CA ASP A 398 4.23 -3.41 -12.35
C ASP A 398 5.71 -3.40 -12.72
N ASN A 399 6.20 -4.50 -13.31
CA ASN A 399 7.57 -4.64 -13.81
C ASN A 399 7.68 -4.79 -15.34
N TRP A 400 6.56 -4.67 -16.05
CA TRP A 400 6.43 -4.56 -17.50
C TRP A 400 5.02 -4.13 -17.87
N PRO A 401 4.75 -3.60 -19.10
CA PRO A 401 3.41 -3.20 -19.50
C PRO A 401 2.47 -4.42 -19.58
N VAL A 402 1.47 -4.49 -18.70
CA VAL A 402 0.68 -5.71 -18.49
C VAL A 402 -0.66 -5.41 -17.79
N ALA A 403 -1.64 -6.29 -17.95
CA ALA A 403 -2.79 -6.36 -17.07
C ALA A 403 -2.41 -7.13 -15.79
N SER A 404 -2.72 -6.56 -14.63
CA SER A 404 -2.24 -7.06 -13.35
C SER A 404 -3.07 -6.54 -12.16
N TRP A 405 -2.64 -6.90 -10.96
CA TRP A 405 -3.14 -6.38 -9.69
C TRP A 405 -2.57 -5.00 -9.31
N ALA A 406 -1.60 -4.48 -10.05
CA ALA A 406 -0.94 -3.22 -9.71
C ALA A 406 -1.90 -2.04 -9.63
N SER A 407 -1.68 -1.16 -8.66
CA SER A 407 -2.38 0.12 -8.53
C SER A 407 -1.70 1.26 -9.32
N ILE A 408 -0.40 1.10 -9.61
CA ILE A 408 0.39 1.97 -10.48
C ILE A 408 0.91 1.11 -11.63
N ASP A 409 0.64 1.49 -12.88
CA ASP A 409 1.10 0.73 -14.03
C ASP A 409 2.61 0.90 -14.28
N TYR A 410 3.15 0.11 -15.21
CA TYR A 410 4.58 0.11 -15.52
C TYR A 410 5.15 1.49 -15.86
N PHE A 411 4.37 2.37 -16.49
CA PHE A 411 4.79 3.73 -16.83
C PHE A 411 4.58 4.74 -15.70
N GLY A 412 4.19 4.27 -14.51
CA GLY A 412 3.94 5.10 -13.35
C GLY A 412 2.58 5.82 -13.35
N ARG A 413 1.63 5.41 -14.19
CA ARG A 413 0.28 5.98 -14.20
C ARG A 413 -0.54 5.39 -13.07
N TRP A 414 -1.12 6.25 -12.25
CA TRP A 414 -2.02 5.81 -11.20
C TRP A 414 -3.32 5.27 -11.81
N LYS A 415 -3.68 4.05 -11.46
CA LYS A 415 -4.97 3.46 -11.78
C LYS A 415 -6.03 3.90 -10.76
N ALA A 416 -7.31 3.63 -11.03
CA ALA A 416 -8.40 3.97 -10.10
C ALA A 416 -8.14 3.48 -8.67
N LEU A 417 -7.58 2.28 -8.51
CA LEU A 417 -7.24 1.74 -7.20
C LEU A 417 -6.31 2.67 -6.40
N HIS A 418 -5.30 3.28 -7.00
CA HIS A 418 -4.35 4.11 -6.26
C HIS A 418 -4.99 5.43 -5.77
N TYR A 419 -5.88 6.03 -6.57
CA TYR A 419 -6.69 7.18 -6.14
C TYR A 419 -7.70 6.81 -5.05
N MET A 420 -8.34 5.64 -5.15
CA MET A 420 -9.25 5.14 -4.11
C MET A 420 -8.48 4.79 -2.83
N ALA A 421 -7.27 4.21 -2.96
CA ALA A 421 -6.39 3.92 -1.82
C ALA A 421 -6.05 5.18 -1.02
N LYS A 422 -5.79 6.29 -1.69
CA LYS A 422 -5.58 7.58 -1.03
C LYS A 422 -6.76 7.97 -0.11
N LYS A 423 -7.99 7.58 -0.47
CA LYS A 423 -9.21 7.85 0.32
C LYS A 423 -9.38 6.83 1.44
N PHE A 424 -9.41 5.53 1.11
CA PHE A 424 -9.66 4.50 2.12
C PHE A 424 -8.46 4.28 3.08
N TYR A 425 -7.26 4.75 2.75
CA TYR A 425 -6.10 4.84 3.64
C TYR A 425 -5.89 6.24 4.24
N GLY A 426 -6.83 7.15 4.06
CA GLY A 426 -6.78 8.44 4.74
C GLY A 426 -6.66 8.29 6.26
N PRO A 427 -5.93 9.19 6.95
CA PRO A 427 -5.83 9.15 8.42
C PRO A 427 -7.20 9.22 9.10
N GLN A 428 -8.15 9.94 8.50
CA GLN A 428 -9.58 9.79 8.76
C GLN A 428 -10.24 9.32 7.47
N ALA A 429 -11.13 8.33 7.58
CA ALA A 429 -11.89 7.81 6.45
C ALA A 429 -13.33 7.48 6.86
N VAL A 430 -14.27 7.93 6.04
CA VAL A 430 -15.68 7.54 6.16
C VAL A 430 -15.93 6.30 5.31
N SER A 431 -16.75 5.38 5.79
CA SER A 431 -17.20 4.23 5.03
C SER A 431 -18.64 3.87 5.37
N MET A 432 -19.37 3.38 4.38
CA MET A 432 -20.74 2.88 4.55
C MET A 432 -20.79 1.35 4.41
N CYS A 433 -21.76 0.73 5.08
CA CYS A 433 -21.97 -0.71 5.03
C CYS A 433 -23.44 -1.04 5.27
N MET A 434 -24.03 -1.85 4.37
CA MET A 434 -25.37 -2.40 4.60
C MET A 434 -25.34 -3.51 5.65
N ASP A 435 -26.30 -3.46 6.57
CA ASP A 435 -26.60 -4.52 7.53
C ASP A 435 -28.13 -4.73 7.57
N GLY A 436 -28.59 -5.76 6.86
CA GLY A 436 -30.01 -5.95 6.60
C GLY A 436 -30.58 -4.78 5.83
N ASP A 437 -31.61 -4.13 6.40
CA ASP A 437 -32.30 -2.98 5.80
C ASP A 437 -31.73 -1.63 6.31
N THR A 438 -30.60 -1.65 7.03
CA THR A 438 -29.98 -0.43 7.56
C THR A 438 -28.64 -0.15 6.89
N MET A 439 -28.41 1.13 6.58
CA MET A 439 -27.11 1.65 6.18
C MET A 439 -26.38 2.16 7.42
N GLN A 440 -25.24 1.59 7.72
CA GLN A 440 -24.36 2.00 8.80
C GLN A 440 -23.25 2.89 8.25
N VAL A 441 -23.00 4.02 8.89
CA VAL A 441 -21.91 4.94 8.55
C VAL A 441 -20.85 4.88 9.64
N TYR A 442 -19.60 4.69 9.24
CA TYR A 442 -18.44 4.62 10.13
C TYR A 442 -17.44 5.72 9.83
N LEU A 443 -16.76 6.19 10.88
CA LEU A 443 -15.59 7.06 10.77
C LEU A 443 -14.40 6.34 11.42
N ALA A 444 -13.38 6.01 10.63
CA ALA A 444 -12.10 5.55 11.14
C ALA A 444 -11.18 6.74 11.40
N ASN A 445 -10.49 6.74 12.54
CA ASN A 445 -9.52 7.75 12.92
C ASN A 445 -8.20 7.08 13.33
N GLU A 446 -7.16 7.24 12.52
CA GLU A 446 -5.80 6.74 12.82
C GLU A 446 -4.89 7.82 13.42
N SER A 447 -5.38 9.06 13.59
CA SER A 447 -4.56 10.12 14.18
C SER A 447 -4.38 9.95 15.70
N MET A 448 -3.39 10.65 16.22
CA MET A 448 -3.07 10.69 17.66
C MET A 448 -3.97 11.64 18.45
N GLU A 449 -5.02 12.15 17.81
CA GLU A 449 -5.99 13.06 18.40
C GLU A 449 -7.42 12.58 18.15
N ALA A 450 -8.31 12.79 19.12
CA ALA A 450 -9.73 12.52 18.94
C ALA A 450 -10.32 13.50 17.91
N GLN A 451 -11.22 13.01 17.06
CA GLN A 451 -11.81 13.79 15.97
C GLN A 451 -13.29 14.06 16.22
N SER A 452 -13.65 15.34 16.39
CA SER A 452 -15.04 15.76 16.40
C SER A 452 -15.56 15.86 14.97
N TYR A 453 -16.81 15.44 14.77
CA TYR A 453 -17.42 15.39 13.44
C TYR A 453 -18.87 15.89 13.45
N GLN A 454 -19.31 16.33 12.27
CA GLN A 454 -20.72 16.42 11.89
C GLN A 454 -20.92 15.50 10.69
N VAL A 455 -21.95 14.66 10.71
CA VAL A 455 -22.30 13.78 9.59
C VAL A 455 -23.66 14.20 9.03
N VAL A 456 -23.73 14.20 7.70
CA VAL A 456 -24.97 14.35 6.96
C VAL A 456 -25.09 13.14 6.02
N PHE A 457 -26.19 12.43 6.16
CA PHE A 457 -26.55 11.36 5.27
C PHE A 457 -27.67 11.84 4.33
N TYR A 458 -27.50 11.61 3.06
CA TYR A 458 -28.45 11.97 2.02
C TYR A 458 -28.94 10.73 1.27
N VAL A 459 -30.24 10.72 0.97
CA VAL A 459 -30.81 9.94 -0.13
C VAL A 459 -31.08 10.91 -1.27
N LYS A 460 -30.49 10.64 -2.43
CA LYS A 460 -30.61 11.51 -3.61
C LYS A 460 -31.08 10.73 -4.83
N ASN A 461 -31.82 11.40 -5.72
CA ASN A 461 -32.15 10.84 -7.05
C ASN A 461 -31.00 11.03 -8.05
N MET A 462 -31.16 10.53 -9.28
CA MET A 462 -30.10 10.60 -10.31
C MET A 462 -29.82 12.05 -10.77
N GLU A 463 -30.75 12.98 -10.61
CA GLU A 463 -30.58 14.43 -10.86
C GLU A 463 -29.91 15.15 -9.68
N CYS A 464 -29.44 14.41 -8.66
CA CYS A 464 -28.82 14.92 -7.44
C CYS A 464 -29.76 15.71 -6.51
N GLU A 465 -31.07 15.61 -6.69
CA GLU A 465 -32.04 16.23 -5.79
C GLU A 465 -32.09 15.45 -4.46
N ILE A 466 -32.09 16.18 -3.37
CA ILE A 466 -32.14 15.60 -2.02
C ILE A 466 -33.58 15.16 -1.71
N LEU A 467 -33.78 13.85 -1.58
CA LEU A 467 -35.08 13.25 -1.21
C LEU A 467 -35.20 13.10 0.31
N GLU A 468 -34.10 12.79 0.98
CA GLU A 468 -34.03 12.68 2.44
C GLU A 468 -32.67 13.17 2.96
N LYS A 469 -32.69 13.75 4.17
CA LYS A 469 -31.50 14.24 4.85
C LYS A 469 -31.57 13.92 6.34
N ILE A 470 -30.56 13.18 6.81
CA ILE A 470 -30.40 12.82 8.23
C ILE A 470 -29.07 13.36 8.73
N THR A 471 -29.04 13.88 9.95
CA THR A 471 -27.83 14.50 10.51
C THR A 471 -27.45 13.90 11.85
N GLY A 472 -26.13 13.86 12.10
CA GLY A 472 -25.57 13.44 13.37
C GLY A 472 -24.31 14.25 13.70
N LYS A 473 -23.84 14.16 14.93
CA LYS A 473 -22.57 14.73 15.37
C LYS A 473 -22.02 13.98 16.56
N GLY A 474 -20.72 14.00 16.74
CA GLY A 474 -20.07 13.33 17.84
C GLY A 474 -18.56 13.48 17.81
N THR A 475 -17.87 12.57 18.47
CA THR A 475 -16.42 12.49 18.51
C THR A 475 -16.02 11.02 18.42
N VAL A 476 -15.04 10.70 17.56
CA VAL A 476 -14.35 9.42 17.52
C VAL A 476 -13.02 9.57 18.24
N GLY A 477 -12.69 8.59 19.08
CA GLY A 477 -11.48 8.63 19.92
C GLY A 477 -10.18 8.54 19.12
N VAL A 478 -9.07 8.61 19.84
CA VAL A 478 -7.71 8.43 19.31
C VAL A 478 -7.58 6.99 18.80
N GLN A 479 -7.16 6.82 17.55
CA GLN A 479 -6.93 5.50 16.96
C GLN A 479 -8.14 4.56 17.12
N GLU A 480 -9.31 5.07 16.85
CA GLU A 480 -10.59 4.36 16.99
C GLU A 480 -11.37 4.37 15.67
N SER A 481 -12.13 3.32 15.44
CA SER A 481 -13.16 3.29 14.40
C SER A 481 -14.53 3.21 15.06
N GLY A 482 -15.37 4.20 14.79
CA GLY A 482 -16.70 4.33 15.41
C GLY A 482 -17.81 4.31 14.38
N GLN A 483 -18.91 3.62 14.71
CA GLN A 483 -20.18 3.77 13.99
C GLN A 483 -20.80 5.12 14.39
N ILE A 484 -20.97 6.01 13.44
CA ILE A 484 -21.35 7.40 13.66
C ILE A 484 -22.81 7.71 13.31
N LEU A 485 -23.44 6.86 12.48
CA LEU A 485 -24.84 6.97 12.11
C LEU A 485 -25.40 5.60 11.69
N THR A 486 -26.69 5.37 11.91
CA THR A 486 -27.47 4.25 11.38
C THR A 486 -28.75 4.80 10.76
N VAL A 487 -29.04 4.39 9.54
CA VAL A 487 -30.20 4.85 8.77
C VAL A 487 -30.98 3.64 8.27
N ASP A 488 -32.29 3.59 8.58
CA ASP A 488 -33.19 2.62 7.98
C ASP A 488 -33.48 3.06 6.54
N VAL A 489 -33.13 2.21 5.57
CA VAL A 489 -33.31 2.46 4.14
C VAL A 489 -34.38 1.57 3.52
N SER A 490 -35.13 0.81 4.33
CA SER A 490 -36.20 -0.09 3.86
C SER A 490 -37.31 0.64 3.08
N GLY A 491 -37.57 1.90 3.44
CA GLY A 491 -38.54 2.76 2.76
C GLY A 491 -38.18 3.12 1.31
N TRP A 492 -36.96 2.82 0.87
CA TRP A 492 -36.43 3.15 -0.45
C TRP A 492 -36.35 1.95 -1.41
N GLU A 493 -36.78 0.74 -1.00
CA GLU A 493 -36.71 -0.48 -1.78
C GLU A 493 -37.40 -0.36 -3.15
N ASP A 494 -38.55 0.32 -3.22
CA ASP A 494 -39.30 0.53 -4.48
C ASP A 494 -38.59 1.51 -5.45
N LYS A 495 -37.63 2.32 -4.94
CA LYS A 495 -36.87 3.32 -5.71
C LYS A 495 -35.37 3.02 -5.82
N LYS A 496 -34.94 1.84 -5.43
CA LYS A 496 -33.52 1.46 -5.34
C LYS A 496 -32.73 1.59 -6.64
N TYR A 497 -33.40 1.63 -7.78
CA TYR A 497 -32.77 1.81 -9.11
C TYR A 497 -32.58 3.28 -9.50
N GLU A 498 -33.27 4.21 -8.82
CA GLU A 498 -33.36 5.63 -9.15
C GLU A 498 -32.66 6.52 -8.10
N ILE A 499 -32.02 5.93 -7.09
CA ILE A 499 -31.40 6.66 -5.98
C ILE A 499 -29.97 6.19 -5.72
N PHE A 500 -29.22 7.07 -5.09
CA PHE A 500 -27.96 6.76 -4.44
C PHE A 500 -27.90 7.35 -3.03
N LEU A 501 -27.02 6.82 -2.21
CA LEU A 501 -26.80 7.20 -0.83
C LEU A 501 -25.45 7.90 -0.70
N GLU A 502 -25.41 9.01 0.03
CA GLU A 502 -24.16 9.74 0.28
C GLU A 502 -24.02 10.05 1.77
N ALA A 503 -22.88 9.74 2.35
CA ALA A 503 -22.47 10.20 3.66
C ALA A 503 -21.39 11.28 3.51
N GLU A 504 -21.69 12.47 4.05
CA GLU A 504 -20.74 13.58 4.12
C GLU A 504 -20.38 13.82 5.59
N VAL A 505 -19.08 13.75 5.90
CA VAL A 505 -18.56 13.95 7.26
C VAL A 505 -17.65 15.16 7.25
N THR A 506 -18.05 16.21 7.98
CA THR A 506 -17.22 17.41 8.19
C THR A 506 -16.48 17.28 9.51
N LEU A 507 -15.16 17.34 9.46
CA LEU A 507 -14.27 17.32 10.62
C LEU A 507 -14.11 18.72 11.24
N ALA A 508 -13.57 18.78 12.46
CA ALA A 508 -13.39 20.04 13.19
C ALA A 508 -12.46 21.04 12.47
N ASP A 509 -11.52 20.56 11.67
CA ASP A 509 -10.60 21.38 10.86
C ASP A 509 -11.21 21.86 9.52
N GLY A 510 -12.45 21.52 9.25
CA GLY A 510 -13.20 21.90 8.04
C GLY A 510 -13.01 20.95 6.85
N ARG A 511 -12.20 19.90 6.97
CA ARG A 511 -12.12 18.86 5.92
C ARG A 511 -13.45 18.12 5.81
N VAL A 512 -13.81 17.82 4.58
CA VAL A 512 -15.03 17.08 4.24
C VAL A 512 -14.65 15.73 3.64
N LEU A 513 -15.11 14.66 4.26
CA LEU A 513 -14.96 13.29 3.79
C LEU A 513 -16.30 12.83 3.21
N ARG A 514 -16.27 12.08 2.12
CA ARG A 514 -17.49 11.56 1.47
C ARG A 514 -17.35 10.08 1.15
N ASP A 515 -18.46 9.36 1.28
CA ASP A 515 -18.64 8.02 0.73
C ASP A 515 -20.00 7.93 0.04
N VAL A 516 -20.06 7.15 -1.03
CA VAL A 516 -21.25 6.97 -1.86
C VAL A 516 -21.51 5.48 -2.02
N GLU A 517 -22.73 5.08 -1.73
CA GLU A 517 -23.19 3.69 -1.90
C GLU A 517 -24.52 3.63 -2.65
N THR A 518 -24.83 2.46 -3.16
CA THR A 518 -26.06 2.18 -3.92
C THR A 518 -26.73 0.93 -3.37
N LEU A 519 -28.06 0.88 -3.44
CA LEU A 519 -28.83 -0.28 -2.96
C LEU A 519 -28.80 -1.47 -3.95
N VAL A 520 -28.35 -1.23 -5.17
CA VAL A 520 -28.21 -2.24 -6.23
C VAL A 520 -26.87 -2.07 -6.94
N PRO A 521 -26.35 -3.11 -7.62
CA PRO A 521 -25.18 -2.95 -8.48
C PRO A 521 -25.37 -1.85 -9.54
N TYR A 522 -24.31 -1.12 -9.87
CA TYR A 522 -24.34 0.01 -10.82
C TYR A 522 -24.98 -0.35 -12.16
N LYS A 523 -24.93 -1.61 -12.61
CA LYS A 523 -25.59 -2.07 -13.86
C LYS A 523 -27.10 -1.90 -13.86
N TYR A 524 -27.71 -1.85 -12.69
CA TYR A 524 -29.17 -1.74 -12.54
C TYR A 524 -29.64 -0.30 -12.29
N LEU A 525 -28.72 0.62 -11.97
CA LEU A 525 -29.09 2.01 -11.79
C LEU A 525 -29.58 2.63 -13.10
N GLU A 526 -30.58 3.50 -12.99
CA GLU A 526 -31.11 4.30 -14.09
C GLU A 526 -30.26 5.57 -14.27
N LEU A 527 -28.97 5.36 -14.59
CA LEU A 527 -28.02 6.46 -14.79
C LEU A 527 -28.33 7.22 -16.09
N ASP A 528 -28.48 8.53 -15.97
CA ASP A 528 -28.50 9.45 -17.10
C ASP A 528 -27.09 9.73 -17.59
N LYS A 529 -26.96 10.09 -18.88
CA LYS A 529 -25.71 10.53 -19.45
C LYS A 529 -25.38 11.93 -18.92
N PRO A 530 -24.30 12.12 -18.14
CA PRO A 530 -23.98 13.42 -17.58
C PRO A 530 -23.45 14.37 -18.66
N GLU A 531 -23.89 15.63 -18.61
CA GLU A 531 -23.23 16.74 -19.30
C GLU A 531 -22.19 17.33 -18.33
N ILE A 532 -20.90 17.09 -18.61
CA ILE A 532 -19.82 17.58 -17.75
C ILE A 532 -19.19 18.80 -18.41
N THR A 533 -19.19 19.94 -17.71
CA THR A 533 -18.42 21.12 -18.07
C THR A 533 -17.11 21.13 -17.32
N ALA A 534 -16.05 21.56 -17.99
CA ALA A 534 -14.72 21.69 -17.40
C ALA A 534 -14.13 23.05 -17.76
N GLU A 535 -13.64 23.75 -16.74
CA GLU A 535 -12.91 25.02 -16.87
C GLU A 535 -11.53 24.85 -16.22
N VAL A 536 -10.50 25.38 -16.84
CA VAL A 536 -9.12 25.29 -16.35
C VAL A 536 -8.63 26.67 -15.95
N GLU A 537 -8.27 26.83 -14.68
CA GLU A 537 -7.55 28.00 -14.15
C GLU A 537 -6.06 27.67 -14.08
N GLU A 538 -5.22 28.51 -14.67
CA GLU A 538 -3.77 28.40 -14.54
C GLU A 538 -3.27 29.22 -13.37
N GLN A 539 -2.45 28.60 -12.51
CA GLN A 539 -1.73 29.21 -11.40
C GLN A 539 -0.22 29.08 -11.65
N ASP A 540 0.61 29.76 -10.86
CA ASP A 540 2.06 29.77 -11.06
C ASP A 540 2.67 28.36 -11.10
N ASP A 541 2.27 27.50 -10.18
CA ASP A 541 2.82 26.15 -9.99
C ASP A 541 1.86 25.01 -10.34
N ALA A 542 0.61 25.32 -10.73
CA ALA A 542 -0.42 24.33 -10.98
C ALA A 542 -1.49 24.77 -11.98
N PHE A 543 -2.29 23.79 -12.39
CA PHE A 543 -3.60 23.99 -13.00
C PHE A 543 -4.69 23.53 -12.04
N VAL A 544 -5.79 24.27 -11.95
CA VAL A 544 -7.00 23.86 -11.22
C VAL A 544 -8.09 23.60 -12.24
N ILE A 545 -8.61 22.38 -12.24
CA ILE A 545 -9.67 21.94 -13.13
C ILE A 545 -10.98 21.99 -12.36
N HIS A 546 -11.90 22.82 -12.80
CA HIS A 546 -13.24 23.02 -12.23
C HIS A 546 -14.24 22.20 -13.04
N LEU A 547 -14.88 21.23 -12.41
CA LEU A 547 -15.79 20.30 -13.07
C LEU A 547 -17.20 20.43 -12.48
N LYS A 548 -18.23 20.47 -13.36
CA LYS A 548 -19.64 20.41 -12.96
C LYS A 548 -20.36 19.37 -13.80
N SER A 549 -21.27 18.63 -13.17
CA SER A 549 -22.11 17.64 -13.83
C SER A 549 -23.58 18.04 -13.75
N SER A 550 -24.35 17.73 -14.82
CA SER A 550 -25.79 17.95 -14.84
C SER A 550 -26.59 16.97 -13.98
N CYS A 551 -26.00 15.82 -13.62
CA CYS A 551 -26.65 14.74 -12.88
C CYS A 551 -25.60 13.92 -12.14
N PHE A 552 -26.01 12.89 -11.39
CA PHE A 552 -25.10 11.95 -10.72
C PHE A 552 -24.14 11.30 -11.73
N SER A 553 -22.85 11.51 -11.53
CA SER A 553 -21.80 10.91 -12.34
C SER A 553 -20.81 10.15 -11.45
N PRO A 554 -21.03 8.84 -11.24
CA PRO A 554 -20.12 8.04 -10.45
C PRO A 554 -18.80 7.77 -11.18
N PHE A 555 -17.70 7.76 -10.42
CA PHE A 555 -16.35 7.43 -10.88
C PHE A 555 -15.86 8.27 -12.07
N THR A 556 -16.25 9.54 -12.14
CA THR A 556 -15.76 10.45 -13.19
C THR A 556 -14.24 10.51 -13.16
N ALA A 557 -13.61 10.28 -14.30
CA ALA A 557 -12.17 10.27 -14.45
C ALA A 557 -11.71 11.32 -15.46
N VAL A 558 -10.62 12.02 -15.10
CA VAL A 558 -9.93 12.98 -15.95
C VAL A 558 -8.61 12.38 -16.42
N GLY A 559 -8.37 12.40 -17.72
CA GLY A 559 -7.13 11.95 -18.35
C GLY A 559 -6.64 12.98 -19.38
N PHE A 560 -5.45 12.73 -19.94
CA PHE A 560 -4.84 13.60 -20.93
C PHE A 560 -4.28 12.77 -22.10
N THR A 561 -4.42 13.26 -23.33
CA THR A 561 -3.99 12.53 -24.54
C THR A 561 -2.47 12.46 -24.68
N ASP A 562 -1.77 13.57 -24.46
CA ASP A 562 -0.37 13.73 -24.88
C ASP A 562 0.63 13.65 -23.71
N VAL A 563 0.16 13.85 -22.46
CA VAL A 563 0.99 13.80 -21.26
C VAL A 563 0.50 12.76 -20.27
N ASP A 564 1.38 12.34 -19.39
CA ASP A 564 1.01 11.63 -18.17
C ASP A 564 0.97 12.62 -17.00
N ALA A 565 -0.09 12.59 -16.22
CA ALA A 565 -0.28 13.51 -15.10
C ALA A 565 -0.88 12.81 -13.90
N THR A 566 -0.43 13.20 -12.71
CA THR A 566 -0.99 12.73 -11.45
C THR A 566 -1.78 13.86 -10.79
N LEU A 567 -3.10 13.71 -10.77
CA LEU A 567 -4.01 14.68 -10.16
C LEU A 567 -4.08 14.52 -8.63
N THR A 568 -4.54 15.56 -7.95
CA THR A 568 -4.79 15.48 -6.49
C THR A 568 -5.92 14.53 -6.13
N ASP A 569 -6.91 14.35 -7.00
CA ASP A 569 -7.99 13.35 -6.95
C ASP A 569 -8.39 12.92 -8.36
N ASN A 570 -8.98 11.73 -8.49
CA ASN A 570 -9.53 11.22 -9.73
C ASN A 570 -10.51 10.05 -9.43
N PHE A 571 -11.28 9.62 -10.42
CA PHE A 571 -12.32 8.59 -10.25
C PHE A 571 -13.27 8.93 -9.09
N PHE A 572 -13.69 10.17 -9.00
CA PHE A 572 -14.59 10.70 -7.97
C PHE A 572 -16.05 10.64 -8.37
N HIS A 573 -16.94 10.73 -7.38
CA HIS A 573 -18.38 10.84 -7.61
C HIS A 573 -18.79 12.32 -7.67
N MET A 574 -19.57 12.70 -8.68
CA MET A 574 -20.22 14.00 -8.76
C MET A 574 -21.67 13.84 -8.32
N THR A 575 -21.99 14.41 -7.14
CA THR A 575 -23.20 14.05 -6.37
C THR A 575 -24.17 15.21 -6.12
N ASP A 576 -23.86 16.43 -6.51
CA ASP A 576 -24.64 17.60 -6.06
C ASP A 576 -24.81 18.72 -7.09
N GLY A 577 -24.47 18.51 -8.35
CA GLY A 577 -24.44 19.59 -9.35
C GLY A 577 -23.45 20.74 -9.00
N GLY A 578 -22.78 20.63 -7.85
CA GLY A 578 -21.75 21.55 -7.39
C GLY A 578 -20.44 21.40 -8.19
N GLU A 579 -19.51 22.28 -7.87
CA GLU A 579 -18.20 22.28 -8.49
C GLU A 579 -17.23 21.36 -7.75
N ILE A 580 -16.59 20.45 -8.47
CA ILE A 580 -15.43 19.70 -8.00
C ILE A 580 -14.18 20.35 -8.58
N CYS A 581 -13.23 20.69 -7.69
CA CYS A 581 -11.94 21.24 -8.07
C CYS A 581 -10.87 20.18 -7.94
N VAL A 582 -10.16 19.89 -9.03
CA VAL A 582 -9.02 18.99 -9.07
C VAL A 582 -7.77 19.74 -9.46
N ARG A 583 -6.71 19.61 -8.67
CA ARG A 583 -5.44 20.29 -8.92
C ARG A 583 -4.47 19.34 -9.62
N LEU A 584 -3.74 19.88 -10.61
CA LEU A 584 -2.58 19.30 -11.26
C LEU A 584 -1.37 20.18 -10.99
N ASP A 585 -0.45 19.76 -10.15
CA ASP A 585 0.82 20.44 -10.00
C ASP A 585 1.67 20.30 -11.27
N LYS A 586 2.27 21.39 -11.77
CA LYS A 586 3.07 21.38 -13.02
C LYS A 586 4.23 20.37 -12.95
N LYS A 587 4.79 20.15 -11.77
CA LYS A 587 5.83 19.15 -11.52
C LYS A 587 5.36 17.69 -11.68
N ASP A 588 4.04 17.44 -11.59
CA ASP A 588 3.43 16.11 -11.70
C ASP A 588 3.06 15.75 -13.15
N VAL A 589 3.38 16.62 -14.10
CA VAL A 589 3.30 16.35 -15.54
C VAL A 589 4.55 15.62 -16.00
N ARG A 590 4.36 14.50 -16.71
CA ARG A 590 5.43 13.63 -17.18
C ARG A 590 5.18 13.22 -18.64
N ASN A 591 6.24 12.76 -19.30
CA ASN A 591 6.19 12.20 -20.67
C ASN A 591 5.53 13.14 -21.71
N GLY A 592 5.76 14.43 -21.56
CA GLY A 592 5.23 15.47 -22.43
C GLY A 592 5.22 16.83 -21.72
N GLU A 593 4.63 17.82 -22.33
CA GLU A 593 4.58 19.20 -21.84
C GLU A 593 3.17 19.78 -21.98
N ILE A 594 2.77 20.62 -21.04
CA ILE A 594 1.56 21.44 -21.09
C ILE A 594 2.01 22.89 -21.12
N LEU A 595 1.63 23.61 -22.18
CA LEU A 595 2.07 24.98 -22.43
C LEU A 595 1.29 26.00 -21.60
N ASP A 596 -0.04 25.84 -21.54
CA ASP A 596 -0.97 26.73 -20.84
C ASP A 596 -2.33 26.02 -20.55
N ALA A 597 -3.26 26.74 -19.93
CA ALA A 597 -4.59 26.23 -19.63
C ALA A 597 -5.40 25.80 -20.87
N ALA A 598 -5.20 26.48 -21.99
CA ALA A 598 -5.89 26.14 -23.25
C ALA A 598 -5.34 24.84 -23.84
N ASP A 599 -4.05 24.61 -23.74
CA ASP A 599 -3.39 23.37 -24.13
C ASP A 599 -3.85 22.20 -23.24
N LEU A 600 -3.89 22.40 -21.93
CA LEU A 600 -4.42 21.40 -20.99
C LEU A 600 -5.87 21.04 -21.34
N THR A 601 -6.71 22.03 -21.58
CA THR A 601 -8.12 21.82 -21.96
C THR A 601 -8.25 21.01 -23.25
N ARG A 602 -7.39 21.27 -24.25
CA ARG A 602 -7.39 20.54 -25.53
C ARG A 602 -7.00 19.06 -25.36
N GLN A 603 -6.05 18.80 -24.47
CA GLN A 603 -5.56 17.44 -24.19
C GLN A 603 -6.47 16.65 -23.25
N MET A 604 -7.34 17.35 -22.52
CA MET A 604 -8.15 16.75 -21.46
C MET A 604 -9.24 15.83 -22.03
N GLU A 605 -9.40 14.70 -21.42
CA GLU A 605 -10.46 13.73 -21.70
C GLU A 605 -11.18 13.35 -20.40
N ILE A 606 -12.51 13.29 -20.47
CA ILE A 606 -13.34 12.93 -19.32
C ILE A 606 -14.02 11.61 -19.63
N LEU A 607 -13.88 10.64 -18.73
CA LEU A 607 -14.55 9.36 -18.79
C LEU A 607 -15.61 9.26 -17.69
N THR A 608 -16.77 8.76 -18.05
CA THR A 608 -17.92 8.54 -17.16
C THR A 608 -18.43 7.11 -17.29
N LEU A 609 -19.19 6.66 -16.30
CA LEU A 609 -19.77 5.32 -16.32
C LEU A 609 -20.98 5.23 -17.27
N ALA A 610 -21.80 6.28 -17.34
CA ALA A 610 -22.97 6.39 -18.22
C ALA A 610 -22.61 6.97 -19.60
#